data_75239f120ed87bae36069cf75e089d4b
#
_entry.id   75239f120ed87bae36069cf75e089d4b
#
_cell.length_a   1.000
_cell.length_b   1.000
_cell.length_c   1.000
_cell.angle_alpha   90.00
_cell.angle_beta   90.00
_cell.angle_gamma   90.00
#
_symmetry.space_group_name_H-M   'P 1'
#
loop_
_entity.id
_entity.type
_entity.pdbx_description
1 polymer ?
#
loop_
_entity_poly.entity_id
_entity_poly.type
_entity_poly.pdbx_seq_one_letter_code
_entity_poly.pdbx_strand_id
1 'polypeptide(L)'
;DNKMNDTPPSPPIKGLGKLIHIAGWGILFCSPFFFTGRESQVTFEGYFRSIIVPLSFMLVFYLNYGWLVRRYLFNRRTGRFLLINLLLIGGMMLFVHLCMRYFYPPEMHHPARPPRPLNETVGFFLVNAVIYSLVAGLSVAIKMTDGWYRVAAIQRELEKERAEAELQNLKSQLNPHFLFNTLNNIYSLIAFSPEKAQEAVHDLSRLLRYVLYESSQPFVPLEKDFDFLRNYVELMRIRLPKHVELKTNIVASSPGTLIAPLLFISLVENAFKHGVSNNKPSFIHLDIHQEGAEVVCTIAVSYTHLTLPT
;
A
#
# COMPACT_ATOMS: atom_id res chain seq x y z
N ASP A 1 19.02 7.78 19.66
CA ASP A 1 18.67 8.68 18.57
C ASP A 1 19.39 8.28 17.29
N ASN A 2 18.90 7.24 16.64
CA ASN A 2 19.41 6.82 15.34
C ASN A 2 18.28 7.04 14.33
N LYS A 3 18.11 8.28 13.88
CA LYS A 3 17.33 8.58 12.68
C LYS A 3 18.10 8.01 11.49
N MET A 4 17.86 6.72 11.20
CA MET A 4 18.17 6.16 9.90
C MET A 4 17.50 7.06 8.84
N ASN A 5 18.30 7.65 7.99
CA ASN A 5 17.85 8.40 6.80
C ASN A 5 17.10 7.44 5.87
N ASP A 6 15.80 7.27 6.09
CA ASP A 6 14.89 6.63 5.15
C ASP A 6 14.58 7.59 3.99
N THR A 7 15.62 7.99 3.26
CA THR A 7 15.37 8.51 1.92
C THR A 7 14.89 7.34 1.05
N PRO A 8 13.68 7.41 0.49
CA PRO A 8 13.17 6.35 -0.36
C PRO A 8 14.15 6.15 -1.52
N PRO A 9 14.49 4.88 -1.87
CA PRO A 9 15.30 4.64 -3.05
C PRO A 9 14.61 5.28 -4.24
N SER A 10 15.34 6.15 -4.94
CA SER A 10 14.87 6.81 -6.16
C SER A 10 14.31 5.76 -7.12
N PRO A 11 13.18 6.04 -7.81
CA PRO A 11 12.61 5.10 -8.74
C PRO A 11 13.67 4.71 -9.79
N PRO A 12 13.78 3.42 -10.16
CA PRO A 12 14.77 2.98 -11.13
C PRO A 12 14.60 3.79 -12.41
N ILE A 13 15.69 4.39 -12.89
CA ILE A 13 15.72 5.20 -14.12
C ILE A 13 15.09 4.35 -15.23
N LYS A 14 14.00 4.82 -15.81
CA LYS A 14 13.31 4.12 -16.91
C LYS A 14 14.32 3.85 -18.03
N GLY A 15 14.66 2.58 -18.24
CA GLY A 15 15.63 2.17 -19.26
C GLY A 15 16.97 1.64 -18.71
N LEU A 16 17.33 1.92 -17.45
CA LEU A 16 18.60 1.44 -16.87
C LEU A 16 18.73 -0.09 -16.95
N GLY A 17 17.64 -0.83 -16.69
CA GLY A 17 17.64 -2.28 -16.83
C GLY A 17 17.98 -2.76 -18.24
N LYS A 18 17.41 -2.11 -19.26
CA LYS A 18 17.73 -2.45 -20.67
C LYS A 18 19.18 -2.14 -21.01
N LEU A 19 19.70 -1.02 -20.52
CA LEU A 19 21.09 -0.62 -20.74
C LEU A 19 22.07 -1.60 -20.10
N ILE A 20 21.79 -2.08 -18.87
CA ILE A 20 22.60 -3.09 -18.18
C ILE A 20 22.63 -4.40 -18.97
N HIS A 21 21.50 -4.86 -19.51
CA HIS A 21 21.44 -6.05 -20.35
C HIS A 21 22.26 -5.88 -21.62
N ILE A 22 22.11 -4.74 -22.33
CA ILE A 22 22.87 -4.44 -23.57
C ILE A 22 24.37 -4.39 -23.28
N ALA A 23 24.78 -3.67 -22.22
CA ALA A 23 26.17 -3.57 -21.84
C ALA A 23 26.79 -4.91 -21.44
N GLY A 24 26.08 -5.68 -20.60
CA GLY A 24 26.54 -6.99 -20.14
C GLY A 24 26.73 -7.98 -21.28
N TRP A 25 25.75 -8.09 -22.17
CA TRP A 25 25.87 -8.96 -23.35
C TRP A 25 26.90 -8.42 -24.34
N GLY A 26 26.99 -7.08 -24.54
CA GLY A 26 27.97 -6.47 -25.38
C GLY A 26 29.40 -6.84 -24.97
N ILE A 27 29.72 -6.78 -23.67
CA ILE A 27 31.02 -7.19 -23.13
C ILE A 27 31.29 -8.68 -23.43
N LEU A 28 30.32 -9.56 -23.24
CA LEU A 28 30.48 -10.99 -23.50
C LEU A 28 30.67 -11.32 -24.97
N PHE A 29 29.93 -10.66 -25.86
CA PHE A 29 30.09 -10.86 -27.31
C PHE A 29 31.37 -10.23 -27.87
N CYS A 30 31.88 -9.18 -27.23
CA CYS A 30 33.18 -8.57 -27.59
C CYS A 30 34.40 -9.28 -26.97
N SER A 31 34.16 -10.18 -26.00
CA SER A 31 35.27 -10.88 -25.30
C SER A 31 36.28 -11.56 -26.20
N PRO A 32 35.93 -12.17 -27.34
CA PRO A 32 36.93 -12.79 -28.24
C PRO A 32 37.98 -11.81 -28.76
N PHE A 33 37.60 -10.55 -28.94
CA PHE A 33 38.55 -9.52 -29.42
C PHE A 33 39.60 -9.12 -28.39
N PHE A 34 39.27 -9.29 -27.09
CA PHE A 34 40.17 -8.95 -25.99
C PHE A 34 41.15 -10.10 -25.65
N PHE A 35 40.75 -11.35 -25.91
CA PHE A 35 41.54 -12.53 -25.59
C PHE A 35 42.35 -13.09 -26.75
N THR A 36 42.17 -12.55 -27.95
CA THR A 36 42.99 -12.92 -29.10
C THR A 36 44.35 -12.25 -28.99
N GLY A 37 45.43 -13.03 -28.98
CA GLY A 37 46.81 -12.52 -28.85
C GLY A 37 47.18 -11.56 -29.98
N ARG A 38 48.16 -10.67 -29.74
CA ARG A 38 48.59 -9.60 -30.67
C ARG A 38 49.02 -10.09 -32.07
N GLU A 39 49.33 -11.36 -32.23
CA GLU A 39 49.82 -11.95 -33.49
C GLU A 39 48.73 -12.70 -34.27
N SER A 40 47.56 -12.94 -33.70
CA SER A 40 46.48 -13.67 -34.37
C SER A 40 45.33 -12.72 -34.73
N GLN A 41 45.05 -12.57 -36.01
CA GLN A 41 43.84 -11.85 -36.46
C GLN A 41 42.59 -12.67 -36.15
N VAL A 42 41.56 -12.02 -35.62
CA VAL A 42 40.23 -12.63 -35.42
C VAL A 42 39.65 -12.91 -36.81
N THR A 43 39.67 -14.16 -37.22
CA THR A 43 39.02 -14.57 -38.48
C THR A 43 37.51 -14.62 -38.28
N PHE A 44 36.76 -14.41 -39.35
CA PHE A 44 35.30 -14.46 -39.33
C PHE A 44 34.78 -15.82 -38.75
N GLU A 45 35.39 -16.92 -39.19
CA GLU A 45 35.07 -18.25 -38.69
C GLU A 45 35.41 -18.41 -37.21
N GLY A 46 36.54 -17.90 -36.76
CA GLY A 46 36.96 -17.93 -35.36
C GLY A 46 36.01 -17.16 -34.46
N TYR A 47 35.52 -15.99 -34.92
CA TYR A 47 34.54 -15.21 -34.22
C TYR A 47 33.17 -15.94 -34.10
N PHE A 48 32.69 -16.52 -35.23
CA PHE A 48 31.42 -17.28 -35.19
C PHE A 48 31.46 -18.46 -34.22
N ARG A 49 32.56 -19.12 -34.08
CA ARG A 49 32.74 -20.19 -33.06
C ARG A 49 32.69 -19.66 -31.64
N SER A 50 33.34 -18.54 -31.40
CA SER A 50 33.42 -17.94 -30.07
C SER A 50 32.07 -17.40 -29.57
N ILE A 51 31.15 -17.03 -30.47
CA ILE A 51 29.79 -16.56 -30.13
C ILE A 51 28.88 -17.69 -29.60
N ILE A 52 29.11 -18.96 -29.93
CA ILE A 52 28.26 -20.08 -29.57
C ILE A 52 28.08 -20.12 -28.03
N VAL A 53 29.15 -19.93 -27.27
CA VAL A 53 29.14 -19.97 -25.81
C VAL A 53 28.37 -18.79 -25.20
N PRO A 54 28.68 -17.52 -25.51
CA PRO A 54 27.87 -16.38 -25.05
C PRO A 54 26.39 -16.48 -25.43
N LEU A 55 26.08 -16.96 -26.65
CA LEU A 55 24.72 -17.17 -27.11
C LEU A 55 23.97 -18.21 -26.27
N SER A 56 24.66 -19.30 -25.90
CA SER A 56 24.09 -20.32 -25.02
C SER A 56 23.82 -19.81 -23.61
N PHE A 57 24.70 -18.98 -23.05
CA PHE A 57 24.47 -18.29 -21.78
C PHE A 57 23.28 -17.33 -21.85
N MET A 58 23.18 -16.56 -22.94
CA MET A 58 22.08 -15.65 -23.17
C MET A 58 20.74 -16.39 -23.25
N LEU A 59 20.70 -17.54 -23.92
CA LEU A 59 19.51 -18.38 -24.01
C LEU A 59 19.08 -18.90 -22.62
N VAL A 60 20.02 -19.46 -21.84
CA VAL A 60 19.75 -19.96 -20.48
C VAL A 60 19.26 -18.81 -19.58
N PHE A 61 19.90 -17.63 -19.67
CA PHE A 61 19.51 -16.47 -18.92
C PHE A 61 18.07 -16.04 -19.22
N TYR A 62 17.73 -15.83 -20.50
CA TYR A 62 16.39 -15.31 -20.85
C TYR A 62 15.28 -16.34 -20.73
N LEU A 63 15.55 -17.65 -20.88
CA LEU A 63 14.58 -18.70 -20.55
C LEU A 63 14.25 -18.69 -19.05
N ASN A 64 15.26 -18.53 -18.20
CA ASN A 64 15.04 -18.38 -16.75
C ASN A 64 14.34 -17.09 -16.42
N TYR A 65 14.87 -15.95 -16.86
CA TYR A 65 14.35 -14.61 -16.54
C TYR A 65 12.91 -14.40 -17.04
N GLY A 66 12.60 -14.82 -18.27
CA GLY A 66 11.31 -14.55 -18.91
C GLY A 66 10.22 -15.55 -18.54
N TRP A 67 10.57 -16.82 -18.38
CA TRP A 67 9.58 -17.91 -18.29
C TRP A 67 9.69 -18.78 -17.05
N LEU A 68 10.84 -19.42 -16.79
CA LEU A 68 10.98 -20.43 -15.74
C LEU A 68 10.76 -19.85 -14.33
N VAL A 69 11.34 -18.71 -14.02
CA VAL A 69 11.19 -18.05 -12.71
C VAL A 69 9.73 -17.72 -12.44
N ARG A 70 9.05 -17.11 -13.42
CA ARG A 70 7.65 -16.73 -13.27
C ARG A 70 6.72 -17.94 -13.19
N ARG A 71 6.98 -18.98 -13.98
CA ARG A 71 6.10 -20.15 -14.09
C ARG A 71 6.23 -21.11 -12.91
N TYR A 72 7.43 -21.29 -12.39
CA TYR A 72 7.72 -22.33 -11.40
C TYR A 72 8.15 -21.76 -10.04
N LEU A 73 9.07 -20.79 -10.01
CA LEU A 73 9.63 -20.30 -8.76
C LEU A 73 8.62 -19.43 -7.99
N PHE A 74 7.96 -18.49 -8.63
CA PHE A 74 6.92 -17.65 -8.00
C PHE A 74 5.68 -18.46 -7.62
N ASN A 75 5.44 -19.60 -8.27
CA ASN A 75 4.34 -20.51 -7.94
C ASN A 75 4.75 -21.59 -6.91
N ARG A 76 5.85 -21.38 -6.16
CA ARG A 76 6.37 -22.29 -5.12
C ARG A 76 6.65 -23.73 -5.61
N ARG A 77 6.90 -23.93 -6.90
CA ARG A 77 7.24 -25.23 -7.49
C ARG A 77 8.75 -25.38 -7.69
N THR A 78 9.53 -25.13 -6.62
CA THR A 78 11.01 -25.09 -6.65
C THR A 78 11.65 -26.38 -7.14
N GLY A 79 11.13 -27.56 -6.79
CA GLY A 79 11.66 -28.84 -7.25
C GLY A 79 11.58 -28.99 -8.78
N ARG A 80 10.45 -28.58 -9.39
CA ARG A 80 10.30 -28.58 -10.85
C ARG A 80 11.22 -27.57 -11.53
N PHE A 81 11.39 -26.40 -10.92
CA PHE A 81 12.32 -25.38 -11.39
C PHE A 81 13.75 -25.91 -11.46
N LEU A 82 14.23 -26.55 -10.38
CA LEU A 82 15.57 -27.14 -10.32
C LEU A 82 15.76 -28.27 -11.34
N LEU A 83 14.78 -29.17 -11.47
CA LEU A 83 14.84 -30.25 -12.44
C LEU A 83 14.92 -29.75 -13.88
N ILE A 84 14.09 -28.78 -14.24
CA ILE A 84 14.09 -28.19 -15.59
C ILE A 84 15.40 -27.46 -15.87
N ASN A 85 15.95 -26.72 -14.88
CA ASN A 85 17.26 -26.08 -15.04
C ASN A 85 18.38 -27.11 -15.20
N LEU A 86 18.37 -28.20 -14.45
CA LEU A 86 19.35 -29.27 -14.60
C LEU A 86 19.32 -29.84 -16.03
N LEU A 87 18.13 -30.15 -16.57
CA LEU A 87 17.95 -30.61 -17.93
C LEU A 87 18.35 -29.57 -18.97
N LEU A 88 18.00 -28.31 -18.77
CA LEU A 88 18.35 -27.19 -19.64
C LEU A 88 19.88 -27.03 -19.73
N ILE A 89 20.55 -26.96 -18.57
CA ILE A 89 22.01 -26.80 -18.49
C ILE A 89 22.71 -28.00 -19.11
N GLY A 90 22.31 -29.24 -18.78
CA GLY A 90 22.87 -30.45 -19.36
C GLY A 90 22.70 -30.49 -20.90
N GLY A 91 21.49 -30.17 -21.37
CA GLY A 91 21.19 -30.11 -22.80
C GLY A 91 22.00 -29.04 -23.54
N MET A 92 22.15 -27.83 -22.93
CA MET A 92 22.97 -26.74 -23.51
C MET A 92 24.47 -27.10 -23.55
N MET A 93 24.98 -27.71 -22.49
CA MET A 93 26.38 -28.18 -22.48
C MET A 93 26.62 -29.25 -23.56
N LEU A 94 25.71 -30.19 -23.70
CA LEU A 94 25.80 -31.21 -24.78
C LEU A 94 25.72 -30.54 -26.15
N PHE A 95 24.78 -29.64 -26.36
CA PHE A 95 24.61 -28.89 -27.60
C PHE A 95 25.90 -28.15 -27.98
N VAL A 96 26.43 -27.34 -27.05
CA VAL A 96 27.69 -26.59 -27.29
C VAL A 96 28.84 -27.54 -27.56
N HIS A 97 28.95 -28.66 -26.84
CA HIS A 97 29.99 -29.67 -27.06
C HIS A 97 29.90 -30.28 -28.49
N LEU A 98 28.69 -30.63 -28.93
CA LEU A 98 28.47 -31.17 -30.29
C LEU A 98 28.75 -30.09 -31.35
N CYS A 99 28.33 -28.86 -31.18
CA CYS A 99 28.64 -27.77 -32.09
C CYS A 99 30.18 -27.57 -32.23
N MET A 100 30.89 -27.54 -31.09
CA MET A 100 32.34 -27.36 -31.09
C MET A 100 33.04 -28.56 -31.77
N ARG A 101 32.56 -29.78 -31.56
CA ARG A 101 33.11 -30.95 -32.24
C ARG A 101 32.84 -30.94 -33.73
N TYR A 102 31.66 -30.47 -34.17
CA TYR A 102 31.31 -30.41 -35.59
C TYR A 102 32.11 -29.34 -36.33
N PHE A 103 32.20 -28.15 -35.75
CA PHE A 103 32.93 -27.00 -36.38
C PHE A 103 34.44 -27.04 -36.16
N TYR A 104 34.93 -27.94 -35.27
CA TYR A 104 36.35 -28.06 -34.90
C TYR A 104 36.74 -29.53 -34.79
N PRO A 105 36.75 -30.34 -35.94
CA PRO A 105 37.17 -31.70 -35.90
C PRO A 105 38.63 -31.78 -35.41
N PRO A 106 38.94 -32.70 -34.46
CA PRO A 106 40.29 -32.86 -33.92
C PRO A 106 41.37 -33.09 -34.95
N GLU A 107 40.99 -33.69 -36.09
CA GLU A 107 41.87 -34.06 -37.19
C GLU A 107 42.41 -32.84 -37.94
N MET A 108 41.79 -31.68 -37.85
CA MET A 108 42.14 -30.47 -38.63
C MET A 108 43.31 -29.67 -38.06
N HIS A 109 43.68 -29.86 -36.80
CA HIS A 109 44.60 -28.97 -36.10
C HIS A 109 45.88 -29.57 -35.54
N HIS A 110 45.89 -30.86 -35.13
CA HIS A 110 47.12 -31.58 -34.71
C HIS A 110 46.86 -33.08 -34.70
N PRO A 111 47.32 -33.81 -35.72
CA PRO A 111 47.19 -35.28 -35.82
C PRO A 111 47.92 -36.03 -34.70
N ALA A 112 48.69 -35.39 -33.86
CA ALA A 112 49.52 -35.99 -32.84
C ALA A 112 49.12 -35.70 -31.38
N ARG A 113 47.98 -35.00 -31.13
CA ARG A 113 47.57 -34.80 -29.73
C ARG A 113 46.85 -36.02 -29.20
N PRO A 114 47.34 -36.63 -28.09
CA PRO A 114 46.63 -37.72 -27.44
C PRO A 114 45.23 -37.25 -26.98
N PRO A 115 44.24 -38.14 -26.94
CA PRO A 115 42.91 -37.81 -26.41
C PRO A 115 43.06 -37.22 -25.01
N ARG A 116 42.27 -36.15 -24.71
CA ARG A 116 42.31 -35.52 -23.39
C ARG A 116 42.05 -36.53 -22.31
N PRO A 117 42.82 -36.58 -21.23
CA PRO A 117 42.61 -37.49 -20.13
C PRO A 117 41.22 -37.23 -19.51
N LEU A 118 40.62 -38.26 -18.98
CA LEU A 118 39.23 -38.24 -18.49
C LEU A 118 39.00 -37.16 -17.39
N ASN A 119 39.98 -36.94 -16.54
CA ASN A 119 39.96 -35.91 -15.50
C ASN A 119 39.85 -34.48 -16.07
N GLU A 120 40.57 -34.14 -17.16
CA GLU A 120 40.48 -32.86 -17.80
C GLU A 120 39.11 -32.63 -18.47
N THR A 121 38.56 -33.70 -19.06
CA THR A 121 37.24 -33.69 -19.68
C THR A 121 36.16 -33.46 -18.63
N VAL A 122 36.20 -34.20 -17.53
CA VAL A 122 35.28 -34.03 -16.39
C VAL A 122 35.41 -32.64 -15.79
N GLY A 123 36.66 -32.17 -15.57
CA GLY A 123 36.91 -30.82 -15.06
C GLY A 123 36.29 -29.71 -15.94
N PHE A 124 36.44 -29.85 -17.26
CA PHE A 124 35.82 -28.92 -18.23
C PHE A 124 34.29 -28.89 -18.10
N PHE A 125 33.63 -30.04 -18.01
CA PHE A 125 32.18 -30.09 -17.84
C PHE A 125 31.74 -29.51 -16.50
N LEU A 126 32.46 -29.79 -15.41
CA LEU A 126 32.15 -29.25 -14.09
C LEU A 126 32.25 -27.72 -14.06
N VAL A 127 33.32 -27.14 -14.61
CA VAL A 127 33.49 -25.68 -14.67
C VAL A 127 32.35 -25.03 -15.47
N ASN A 128 32.01 -25.61 -16.63
CA ASN A 128 30.90 -25.09 -17.44
C ASN A 128 29.56 -25.21 -16.70
N ALA A 129 29.28 -26.32 -16.02
CA ALA A 129 28.07 -26.49 -15.22
C ALA A 129 27.93 -25.41 -14.13
N VAL A 130 29.06 -25.06 -13.46
CA VAL A 130 29.08 -23.98 -12.49
C VAL A 130 28.76 -22.63 -13.16
N ILE A 131 29.38 -22.34 -14.31
CA ILE A 131 29.13 -21.07 -15.02
C ILE A 131 27.66 -20.95 -15.46
N TYR A 132 27.09 -21.99 -16.07
CA TYR A 132 25.66 -21.99 -16.41
C TYR A 132 24.75 -21.83 -15.19
N SER A 133 25.10 -22.47 -14.07
CA SER A 133 24.36 -22.32 -12.82
C SER A 133 24.43 -20.90 -12.26
N LEU A 134 25.59 -20.25 -12.37
CA LEU A 134 25.74 -18.84 -11.99
C LEU A 134 24.91 -17.92 -12.89
N VAL A 135 24.90 -18.15 -14.22
CA VAL A 135 24.06 -17.40 -15.17
C VAL A 135 22.56 -17.57 -14.84
N ALA A 136 22.13 -18.81 -14.58
CA ALA A 136 20.76 -19.08 -14.15
C ALA A 136 20.44 -18.38 -12.81
N GLY A 137 21.35 -18.49 -11.83
CA GLY A 137 21.22 -17.82 -10.53
C GLY A 137 21.15 -16.28 -10.64
N LEU A 138 21.99 -15.70 -11.51
CA LEU A 138 21.95 -14.27 -11.77
C LEU A 138 20.59 -13.82 -12.34
N SER A 139 20.05 -14.59 -13.30
CA SER A 139 18.71 -14.32 -13.87
C SER A 139 17.60 -14.36 -12.82
N VAL A 140 17.69 -15.33 -11.89
CA VAL A 140 16.76 -15.43 -10.75
C VAL A 140 16.91 -14.24 -9.84
N ALA A 141 18.14 -13.88 -9.45
CA ALA A 141 18.40 -12.75 -8.55
C ALA A 141 17.83 -11.44 -9.10
N ILE A 142 18.11 -11.13 -10.36
CA ILE A 142 17.60 -9.91 -11.02
C ILE A 142 16.05 -9.93 -11.03
N LYS A 143 15.46 -11.08 -11.41
CA LYS A 143 13.99 -11.19 -11.49
C LYS A 143 13.30 -11.09 -10.14
N MET A 144 13.89 -11.65 -9.09
CA MET A 144 13.36 -11.55 -7.72
C MET A 144 13.48 -10.14 -7.19
N THR A 145 14.59 -9.46 -7.44
CA THR A 145 14.79 -8.06 -7.06
C THR A 145 13.75 -7.15 -7.71
N ASP A 146 13.51 -7.29 -9.02
CA ASP A 146 12.44 -6.58 -9.72
C ASP A 146 11.05 -6.83 -9.09
N GLY A 147 10.77 -8.09 -8.75
CA GLY A 147 9.53 -8.49 -8.09
C GLY A 147 9.37 -7.84 -6.72
N TRP A 148 10.43 -7.84 -5.93
CA TRP A 148 10.44 -7.27 -4.59
C TRP A 148 10.21 -5.75 -4.59
N TYR A 149 10.89 -5.02 -5.48
CA TYR A 149 10.65 -3.57 -5.64
C TYR A 149 9.21 -3.24 -6.03
N ARG A 150 8.60 -4.06 -6.91
CA ARG A 150 7.18 -3.87 -7.29
C ARG A 150 6.23 -4.09 -6.10
N VAL A 151 6.44 -5.15 -5.33
CA VAL A 151 5.62 -5.43 -4.14
C VAL A 151 5.77 -4.33 -3.10
N ALA A 152 7.00 -3.88 -2.83
CA ALA A 152 7.26 -2.79 -1.91
C ALA A 152 6.62 -1.46 -2.35
N ALA A 153 6.60 -1.17 -3.66
CA ALA A 153 5.93 0.01 -4.21
C ALA A 153 4.41 -0.05 -4.03
N ILE A 154 3.79 -1.20 -4.30
CA ILE A 154 2.35 -1.41 -4.11
C ILE A 154 1.97 -1.28 -2.62
N GLN A 155 2.76 -1.87 -1.72
CA GLN A 155 2.50 -1.75 -0.28
C GLN A 155 2.51 -0.30 0.19
N ARG A 156 3.51 0.50 -0.23
CA ARG A 156 3.57 1.93 0.12
C ARG A 156 2.38 2.72 -0.40
N GLU A 157 1.90 2.42 -1.61
CA GLU A 157 0.72 3.09 -2.16
C GLU A 157 -0.54 2.74 -1.36
N LEU A 158 -0.72 1.46 -0.99
CA LEU A 158 -1.84 1.03 -0.14
C LEU A 158 -1.78 1.66 1.26
N GLU A 159 -0.60 1.78 1.86
CA GLU A 159 -0.42 2.46 3.16
C GLU A 159 -0.78 3.94 3.06
N LYS A 160 -0.39 4.60 1.97
CA LYS A 160 -0.74 6.00 1.72
C LYS A 160 -2.25 6.18 1.52
N GLU A 161 -2.88 5.37 0.67
CA GLU A 161 -4.33 5.39 0.46
C GLU A 161 -5.10 5.15 1.78
N ARG A 162 -4.62 4.22 2.60
CA ARG A 162 -5.19 3.96 3.92
C ARG A 162 -5.08 5.18 4.84
N ALA A 163 -3.92 5.80 4.93
CA ALA A 163 -3.70 7.00 5.75
C ALA A 163 -4.56 8.18 5.26
N GLU A 164 -4.72 8.36 3.95
CA GLU A 164 -5.60 9.37 3.36
C GLU A 164 -7.08 9.10 3.68
N ALA A 165 -7.51 7.84 3.61
CA ALA A 165 -8.87 7.43 3.98
C ALA A 165 -9.15 7.63 5.49
N GLU A 166 -8.19 7.28 6.36
CA GLU A 166 -8.28 7.51 7.80
C GLU A 166 -8.36 9.02 8.12
N LEU A 167 -7.53 9.85 7.46
CA LEU A 167 -7.57 11.31 7.58
C LEU A 167 -8.91 11.88 7.10
N GLN A 168 -9.44 11.40 5.99
CA GLN A 168 -10.72 11.83 5.46
C GLN A 168 -11.87 11.43 6.40
N ASN A 169 -11.81 10.23 6.95
CA ASN A 169 -12.80 9.77 7.94
C ASN A 169 -12.75 10.66 9.20
N LEU A 170 -11.56 10.95 9.72
CA LEU A 170 -11.39 11.84 10.88
C LEU A 170 -11.91 13.26 10.58
N LYS A 171 -11.64 13.81 9.39
CA LYS A 171 -12.18 15.10 8.96
C LYS A 171 -13.71 15.09 8.84
N SER A 172 -14.31 13.98 8.42
CA SER A 172 -15.77 13.86 8.27
C SER A 172 -16.50 13.77 9.61
N GLN A 173 -15.84 13.26 10.67
CA GLN A 173 -16.38 13.23 12.02
C GLN A 173 -16.55 14.62 12.63
N LEU A 174 -15.76 15.60 12.15
CA LEU A 174 -15.94 17.01 12.49
C LEU A 174 -16.83 17.62 11.41
N ASN A 175 -18.10 17.91 11.72
CA ASN A 175 -18.96 18.67 10.83
C ASN A 175 -18.39 20.12 10.69
N PRO A 176 -17.65 20.46 9.59
CA PRO A 176 -16.99 21.77 9.49
C PRO A 176 -18.00 22.92 9.51
N HIS A 177 -19.15 22.69 8.90
CA HIS A 177 -20.22 23.69 8.85
C HIS A 177 -20.80 23.98 10.26
N PHE A 178 -20.95 22.94 11.09
CA PHE A 178 -21.31 23.13 12.50
C PHE A 178 -20.29 23.98 13.24
N LEU A 179 -18.99 23.65 13.11
CA LEU A 179 -17.91 24.37 13.77
C LEU A 179 -17.87 25.85 13.37
N PHE A 180 -17.87 26.14 12.07
CA PHE A 180 -17.87 27.52 11.58
C PHE A 180 -19.08 28.32 12.05
N ASN A 181 -20.27 27.73 12.01
CA ASN A 181 -21.47 28.38 12.47
C ASN A 181 -21.46 28.63 13.99
N THR A 182 -20.95 27.69 14.77
CA THR A 182 -20.85 27.84 16.23
C THR A 182 -19.85 28.94 16.59
N LEU A 183 -18.67 28.96 15.93
CA LEU A 183 -17.67 30.02 16.12
C LEU A 183 -18.20 31.39 15.74
N ASN A 184 -18.94 31.51 14.62
CA ASN A 184 -19.57 32.77 14.23
C ASN A 184 -20.60 33.25 15.25
N ASN A 185 -21.38 32.33 15.85
CA ASN A 185 -22.33 32.70 16.89
C ASN A 185 -21.64 33.16 18.19
N ILE A 186 -20.58 32.43 18.60
CA ILE A 186 -19.75 32.82 19.74
C ILE A 186 -19.14 34.22 19.51
N TYR A 187 -18.60 34.47 18.31
CA TYR A 187 -18.07 35.79 17.97
C TYR A 187 -19.13 36.89 18.11
N SER A 188 -20.34 36.64 17.64
CA SER A 188 -21.44 37.58 17.78
C SER A 188 -21.84 37.81 19.25
N LEU A 189 -21.78 36.76 20.10
CA LEU A 189 -22.08 36.86 21.53
C LEU A 189 -21.07 37.70 22.30
N ILE A 190 -19.81 37.79 21.87
CA ILE A 190 -18.76 38.53 22.55
C ILE A 190 -19.19 40.03 22.74
N ALA A 191 -19.87 40.57 21.73
CA ALA A 191 -20.31 41.96 21.77
C ALA A 191 -21.51 42.23 22.71
N PHE A 192 -22.35 41.21 22.98
CA PHE A 192 -23.61 41.37 23.73
C PHE A 192 -23.63 40.66 25.09
N SER A 193 -22.88 39.59 25.24
CA SER A 193 -22.81 38.78 26.47
C SER A 193 -21.49 38.01 26.52
N PRO A 194 -20.39 38.65 26.97
CA PRO A 194 -19.07 38.01 27.05
C PRO A 194 -19.05 36.73 27.90
N GLU A 195 -19.83 36.69 28.99
CA GLU A 195 -19.93 35.53 29.88
C GLU A 195 -20.49 34.32 29.15
N LYS A 196 -21.59 34.49 28.38
CA LYS A 196 -22.18 33.41 27.57
C LYS A 196 -21.26 32.99 26.42
N ALA A 197 -20.48 33.94 25.88
CA ALA A 197 -19.48 33.60 24.88
C ALA A 197 -18.38 32.70 25.46
N GLN A 198 -17.90 32.96 26.67
CA GLN A 198 -16.91 32.16 27.37
C GLN A 198 -17.46 30.72 27.65
N GLU A 199 -18.72 30.63 28.14
CA GLU A 199 -19.39 29.37 28.40
C GLU A 199 -19.51 28.56 27.09
N ALA A 200 -19.95 29.17 26.01
CA ALA A 200 -20.03 28.50 24.68
C ALA A 200 -18.68 28.05 24.13
N VAL A 201 -17.59 28.79 24.37
CA VAL A 201 -16.21 28.31 24.01
C VAL A 201 -15.83 27.08 24.82
N HIS A 202 -16.17 27.08 26.12
CA HIS A 202 -15.89 25.96 27.02
C HIS A 202 -16.65 24.70 26.56
N ASP A 203 -17.94 24.83 26.25
CA ASP A 203 -18.78 23.73 25.77
C ASP A 203 -18.31 23.21 24.41
N LEU A 204 -17.93 24.09 23.48
CA LEU A 204 -17.36 23.70 22.20
C LEU A 204 -16.05 22.93 22.41
N SER A 205 -15.20 23.36 23.33
CA SER A 205 -13.94 22.65 23.63
C SER A 205 -14.19 21.24 24.19
N ARG A 206 -15.20 21.06 25.06
CA ARG A 206 -15.62 19.75 25.58
C ARG A 206 -16.13 18.85 24.47
N LEU A 207 -16.94 19.38 23.57
CA LEU A 207 -17.49 18.69 22.42
C LEU A 207 -16.40 18.19 21.47
N LEU A 208 -15.45 19.07 21.10
CA LEU A 208 -14.31 18.73 20.25
C LEU A 208 -13.43 17.65 20.91
N ARG A 209 -13.17 17.74 22.20
CA ARG A 209 -12.38 16.74 22.93
C ARG A 209 -13.04 15.38 22.87
N TYR A 210 -14.35 15.30 23.07
CA TYR A 210 -15.09 14.04 22.98
C TYR A 210 -14.97 13.42 21.60
N VAL A 211 -15.25 14.21 20.54
CA VAL A 211 -15.21 13.73 19.15
C VAL A 211 -13.80 13.30 18.72
N LEU A 212 -12.77 14.04 19.16
CA LEU A 212 -11.39 13.76 18.69
C LEU A 212 -10.70 12.61 19.45
N TYR A 213 -11.05 12.41 20.73
CA TYR A 213 -10.30 11.49 21.59
C TYR A 213 -11.14 10.38 22.21
N GLU A 214 -12.36 10.67 22.64
CA GLU A 214 -13.17 9.71 23.39
C GLU A 214 -14.01 8.84 22.47
N SER A 215 -14.55 9.37 21.39
CA SER A 215 -15.38 8.63 20.42
C SER A 215 -14.60 7.68 19.50
N SER A 216 -13.28 7.63 19.60
CA SER A 216 -12.44 6.70 18.82
C SER A 216 -12.53 5.22 19.31
N GLN A 217 -13.10 4.99 20.47
CA GLN A 217 -13.32 3.66 21.00
C GLN A 217 -14.59 3.02 20.41
N PRO A 218 -14.63 1.69 20.23
CA PRO A 218 -15.83 1.02 19.70
C PRO A 218 -17.04 1.15 20.61
N PHE A 219 -16.83 1.32 21.93
CA PHE A 219 -17.87 1.56 22.94
C PHE A 219 -17.37 2.58 23.96
N VAL A 220 -18.29 3.44 24.42
CA VAL A 220 -18.06 4.47 25.44
C VAL A 220 -19.09 4.36 26.56
N PRO A 221 -18.80 4.84 27.78
CA PRO A 221 -19.83 4.95 28.84
C PRO A 221 -21.00 5.82 28.37
N LEU A 222 -22.23 5.32 28.56
CA LEU A 222 -23.48 6.01 28.18
C LEU A 222 -23.55 7.43 28.75
N GLU A 223 -23.11 7.60 30.01
CA GLU A 223 -23.05 8.92 30.67
C GLU A 223 -22.24 9.94 29.88
N LYS A 224 -21.08 9.53 29.35
CA LYS A 224 -20.21 10.41 28.55
C LYS A 224 -20.84 10.79 27.21
N ASP A 225 -21.53 9.87 26.54
CA ASP A 225 -22.26 10.16 25.31
C ASP A 225 -23.45 11.09 25.58
N PHE A 226 -24.12 10.93 26.71
CA PHE A 226 -25.20 11.82 27.16
C PHE A 226 -24.67 13.21 27.55
N ASP A 227 -23.51 13.30 28.19
CA ASP A 227 -22.84 14.59 28.47
C ASP A 227 -22.51 15.32 27.18
N PHE A 228 -22.00 14.60 26.19
CA PHE A 228 -21.76 15.13 24.85
C PHE A 228 -23.06 15.67 24.23
N LEU A 229 -24.15 14.90 24.28
CA LEU A 229 -25.44 15.35 23.75
C LEU A 229 -26.00 16.57 24.49
N ARG A 230 -25.88 16.63 25.83
CA ARG A 230 -26.27 17.81 26.62
C ARG A 230 -25.49 19.05 26.18
N ASN A 231 -24.17 18.95 26.08
CA ASN A 231 -23.32 20.07 25.62
C ASN A 231 -23.66 20.49 24.20
N TYR A 232 -23.95 19.53 23.29
CA TYR A 232 -24.37 19.84 21.93
C TYR A 232 -25.68 20.62 21.90
N VAL A 233 -26.67 20.17 22.66
CA VAL A 233 -27.99 20.82 22.75
C VAL A 233 -27.87 22.25 23.31
N GLU A 234 -27.03 22.49 24.33
CA GLU A 234 -26.81 23.85 24.87
C GLU A 234 -26.16 24.77 23.83
N LEU A 235 -25.18 24.30 23.07
CA LEU A 235 -24.62 25.08 21.96
C LEU A 235 -25.66 25.38 20.87
N MET A 236 -26.54 24.41 20.57
CA MET A 236 -27.61 24.62 19.59
C MET A 236 -28.68 25.56 20.12
N ARG A 237 -28.93 25.61 21.43
CA ARG A 237 -29.89 26.53 22.09
C ARG A 237 -29.56 28.00 21.80
N ILE A 238 -28.27 28.36 21.74
CA ILE A 238 -27.80 29.70 21.42
C ILE A 238 -28.25 30.15 20.03
N ARG A 239 -28.47 29.21 19.13
CA ARG A 239 -28.83 29.45 17.72
C ARG A 239 -30.33 29.50 17.48
N LEU A 240 -31.12 29.03 18.43
CA LEU A 240 -32.57 28.98 18.25
C LEU A 240 -33.20 30.37 18.36
N PRO A 241 -34.14 30.73 17.47
CA PRO A 241 -34.95 31.92 17.62
C PRO A 241 -35.75 31.87 18.93
N LYS A 242 -36.06 33.01 19.50
CA LYS A 242 -36.81 33.17 20.79
C LYS A 242 -38.19 32.54 20.78
N HIS A 243 -38.79 32.32 19.60
CA HIS A 243 -40.13 31.73 19.45
C HIS A 243 -40.09 30.17 19.34
N VAL A 244 -38.93 29.55 19.46
CA VAL A 244 -38.78 28.11 19.46
C VAL A 244 -38.68 27.58 20.90
N GLU A 245 -39.61 26.74 21.29
CA GLU A 245 -39.58 26.06 22.55
C GLU A 245 -38.65 24.85 22.49
N LEU A 246 -37.66 24.78 23.38
CA LEU A 246 -36.76 23.64 23.51
C LEU A 246 -36.94 22.98 24.89
N LYS A 247 -37.41 21.72 24.89
CA LYS A 247 -37.47 20.86 26.09
C LYS A 247 -36.54 19.69 25.92
N THR A 248 -35.73 19.40 26.93
CA THR A 248 -34.75 18.32 26.90
C THR A 248 -34.77 17.51 28.18
N ASN A 249 -34.79 16.20 28.04
CA ASN A 249 -34.61 15.24 29.13
C ASN A 249 -33.58 14.21 28.61
N ILE A 250 -32.35 14.24 29.15
CA ILE A 250 -31.27 13.32 28.78
C ILE A 250 -30.68 12.73 30.04
N VAL A 251 -31.08 11.50 30.39
CA VAL A 251 -30.81 10.87 31.69
C VAL A 251 -30.35 9.43 31.54
N ALA A 252 -29.16 9.12 32.09
CA ALA A 252 -28.71 7.74 32.28
C ALA A 252 -29.09 7.23 33.64
N SER A 253 -29.70 6.05 33.71
CA SER A 253 -30.22 5.49 34.96
C SER A 253 -29.24 4.54 35.64
N SER A 254 -28.29 3.94 34.91
CA SER A 254 -27.34 2.94 35.42
C SER A 254 -25.90 3.28 35.09
N PRO A 255 -25.03 3.42 36.08
CA PRO A 255 -23.60 3.63 35.82
C PRO A 255 -22.98 2.40 35.17
N GLY A 256 -22.07 2.63 34.23
CA GLY A 256 -21.29 1.57 33.57
C GLY A 256 -21.91 0.96 32.32
N THR A 257 -23.09 1.40 31.88
CA THR A 257 -23.67 1.02 30.60
C THR A 257 -22.79 1.54 29.46
N LEU A 258 -22.45 0.67 28.47
CA LEU A 258 -21.66 1.01 27.32
C LEU A 258 -22.53 1.14 26.06
N ILE A 259 -22.23 2.13 25.24
CA ILE A 259 -22.94 2.38 23.97
C ILE A 259 -21.93 2.70 22.84
N ALA A 260 -22.34 2.48 21.58
CA ALA A 260 -21.61 2.99 20.45
C ALA A 260 -21.59 4.54 20.48
N PRO A 261 -20.43 5.19 20.36
CA PRO A 261 -20.33 6.64 20.46
C PRO A 261 -21.10 7.34 19.34
N LEU A 262 -21.61 8.55 19.63
CA LEU A 262 -22.28 9.42 18.67
C LEU A 262 -23.56 8.82 18.03
N LEU A 263 -24.18 7.83 18.67
CA LEU A 263 -25.34 7.13 18.10
C LEU A 263 -26.53 8.06 17.84
N PHE A 264 -26.82 8.96 18.77
CA PHE A 264 -28.00 9.83 18.72
C PHE A 264 -27.76 11.19 18.07
N ILE A 265 -26.50 11.59 17.84
CA ILE A 265 -26.17 12.96 17.39
C ILE A 265 -26.83 13.30 16.05
N SER A 266 -26.86 12.34 15.10
CA SER A 266 -27.48 12.57 13.78
C SER A 266 -28.98 12.85 13.88
N LEU A 267 -29.66 12.20 14.81
CA LEU A 267 -31.10 12.41 15.04
C LEU A 267 -31.34 13.78 15.67
N VAL A 268 -30.54 14.13 16.68
CA VAL A 268 -30.60 15.44 17.34
C VAL A 268 -30.26 16.55 16.37
N GLU A 269 -29.17 16.44 15.58
CA GLU A 269 -28.80 17.39 14.54
C GLU A 269 -29.95 17.63 13.55
N ASN A 270 -30.59 16.55 13.06
CA ASN A 270 -31.71 16.64 12.14
C ASN A 270 -32.91 17.38 12.76
N ALA A 271 -33.19 17.16 14.06
CA ALA A 271 -34.25 17.90 14.76
C ALA A 271 -34.00 19.41 14.77
N PHE A 272 -32.79 19.84 15.05
CA PHE A 272 -32.43 21.26 15.05
C PHE A 272 -32.40 21.87 13.63
N LYS A 273 -32.01 21.09 12.64
CA LYS A 273 -31.88 21.55 11.24
C LYS A 273 -33.20 21.62 10.50
N HIS A 274 -34.07 20.65 10.74
CA HIS A 274 -35.30 20.46 9.95
C HIS A 274 -36.58 20.51 10.78
N GLY A 275 -36.50 20.48 12.12
CA GLY A 275 -37.65 20.39 13.00
C GLY A 275 -38.29 21.73 13.38
N VAL A 276 -37.66 22.85 13.01
CA VAL A 276 -38.10 24.20 13.41
C VAL A 276 -38.31 25.13 12.21
N SER A 277 -39.17 26.12 12.40
CA SER A 277 -39.40 27.18 11.43
C SER A 277 -38.73 28.47 11.89
N ASN A 278 -38.13 29.24 10.96
CA ASN A 278 -37.57 30.54 11.24
C ASN A 278 -38.65 31.63 11.47
N ASN A 279 -39.86 31.41 10.99
CA ASN A 279 -40.92 32.44 10.92
C ASN A 279 -42.19 32.12 11.71
N LYS A 280 -42.28 30.90 12.29
CA LYS A 280 -43.49 30.47 13.01
C LYS A 280 -43.10 29.88 14.37
N PRO A 281 -43.96 30.01 15.41
CA PRO A 281 -43.77 29.28 16.66
C PRO A 281 -43.58 27.79 16.38
N SER A 282 -42.57 27.22 16.98
CA SER A 282 -42.18 25.84 16.79
C SER A 282 -41.57 25.26 18.07
N PHE A 283 -41.46 23.95 18.16
CA PHE A 283 -40.90 23.29 19.32
C PHE A 283 -39.97 22.14 18.91
N ILE A 284 -39.01 21.83 19.78
CA ILE A 284 -38.17 20.62 19.79
C ILE A 284 -38.29 20.02 21.20
N HIS A 285 -38.79 18.82 21.31
CA HIS A 285 -38.78 18.06 22.58
C HIS A 285 -37.88 16.83 22.38
N LEU A 286 -36.81 16.74 23.15
CA LEU A 286 -35.86 15.65 23.17
C LEU A 286 -36.00 14.91 24.49
N ASP A 287 -36.37 13.63 24.44
CA ASP A 287 -36.39 12.75 25.58
C ASP A 287 -35.55 11.51 25.29
N ILE A 288 -34.39 11.43 25.90
CA ILE A 288 -33.41 10.35 25.71
C ILE A 288 -33.09 9.81 27.10
N HIS A 289 -33.56 8.61 27.40
CA HIS A 289 -33.39 8.02 28.75
C HIS A 289 -33.13 6.52 28.67
N GLN A 290 -32.53 6.00 29.72
CA GLN A 290 -32.28 4.58 29.85
C GLN A 290 -33.43 3.89 30.59
N GLU A 291 -34.01 2.86 29.98
CA GLU A 291 -35.00 1.95 30.61
C GLU A 291 -34.41 0.53 30.69
N GLY A 292 -33.89 0.18 31.87
CA GLY A 292 -33.26 -1.12 32.08
C GLY A 292 -32.01 -1.32 31.17
N ALA A 293 -32.06 -2.27 30.24
CA ALA A 293 -31.00 -2.55 29.30
C ALA A 293 -31.10 -1.77 27.95
N GLU A 294 -32.16 -1.03 27.75
CA GLU A 294 -32.46 -0.30 26.52
C GLU A 294 -32.26 1.21 26.72
N VAL A 295 -31.97 1.92 25.63
CA VAL A 295 -31.98 3.38 25.61
C VAL A 295 -33.10 3.82 24.67
N VAL A 296 -34.05 4.55 25.21
CA VAL A 296 -35.18 5.07 24.46
C VAL A 296 -34.88 6.52 24.06
N CYS A 297 -35.02 6.82 22.76
CA CYS A 297 -34.84 8.15 22.22
C CYS A 297 -36.14 8.59 21.52
N THR A 298 -36.80 9.59 22.11
CA THR A 298 -38.01 10.19 21.55
C THR A 298 -37.75 11.64 21.16
N ILE A 299 -37.98 11.97 19.91
CA ILE A 299 -37.76 13.33 19.37
C ILE A 299 -39.08 13.79 18.74
N ALA A 300 -39.68 14.84 19.31
CA ALA A 300 -40.89 15.47 18.76
C ALA A 300 -40.55 16.90 18.30
N VAL A 301 -40.97 17.22 17.06
CA VAL A 301 -40.68 18.51 16.40
C VAL A 301 -41.92 19.06 15.70
N SER A 302 -42.00 20.37 15.51
CA SER A 302 -43.17 21.01 14.88
C SER A 302 -43.26 20.74 13.40
N TYR A 303 -42.13 20.52 12.71
CA TYR A 303 -42.06 20.32 11.27
C TYR A 303 -41.19 19.10 10.94
N THR A 304 -41.77 18.14 10.24
CA THR A 304 -41.05 17.00 9.68
C THR A 304 -41.17 17.05 8.15
N HIS A 305 -40.09 17.38 7.47
CA HIS A 305 -39.94 17.09 6.05
C HIS A 305 -39.21 15.73 5.93
N LEU A 306 -39.94 14.63 6.07
CA LEU A 306 -39.48 13.33 5.65
C LEU A 306 -39.62 13.21 4.12
N THR A 307 -38.65 13.68 3.38
CA THR A 307 -38.42 13.20 2.03
C THR A 307 -37.62 11.92 2.14
N LEU A 308 -38.30 10.78 2.15
CA LEU A 308 -37.67 9.50 1.85
C LEU A 308 -37.14 9.58 0.41
N PRO A 309 -35.86 9.35 0.15
CA PRO A 309 -35.40 9.16 -1.21
C PRO A 309 -36.06 7.90 -1.76
N THR A 310 -36.83 8.05 -2.84
CA THR A 310 -37.35 6.96 -3.67
C THR A 310 -36.20 6.28 -4.42
#